data_f45dcc80c3e86cb68301695963e60d90
#
_entry.id   f45dcc80c3e86cb68301695963e60d90
#
_cell.length_a   1.000
_cell.length_b   1.000
_cell.length_c   1.000
_cell.angle_alpha   90.00
_cell.angle_beta   90.00
_cell.angle_gamma   90.00
#
_symmetry.space_group_name_H-M   'P 1'
#
loop_
_entity.id
_entity.type
_entity.pdbx_description
1 polymer ?
#
loop_
_entity_poly.entity_id
_entity_poly.type
_entity_poly.pdbx_seq_one_letter_code
_entity_poly.pdbx_strand_id
1 'polypeptide(L)'
;MIDRIAYTAMTGAKHTMGQLANTSHNIANVHTPGFREIVTAFRAVPLEGEQADSRAFVVDSSPTAMFNPGPVETTDNPFDFAISGDGFFAVRRPDGSEAYTRNGRFFRDENGLLKIGRDIQVVGEGGE
;
A
#
# COMPACT_ATOMS: atom_id res chain seq x y z
N MET A 1 -16.44 19.38 31.98
CA MET A 1 -14.97 19.42 31.71
C MET A 1 -14.41 18.04 31.34
N ILE A 2 -14.73 17.00 32.09
CA ILE A 2 -14.26 15.61 31.87
C ILE A 2 -14.65 15.08 30.48
N ASP A 3 -15.89 15.30 30.04
CA ASP A 3 -16.37 14.80 28.74
C ASP A 3 -15.56 15.33 27.54
N ARG A 4 -15.11 16.59 27.61
CA ARG A 4 -14.32 17.21 26.52
C ARG A 4 -12.89 16.63 26.46
N ILE A 5 -12.30 16.31 27.60
CA ILE A 5 -10.99 15.67 27.69
C ILE A 5 -11.11 14.22 27.19
N ALA A 6 -12.14 13.52 27.63
CA ALA A 6 -12.41 12.15 27.17
C ALA A 6 -12.61 12.09 25.65
N TYR A 7 -13.34 13.03 25.06
CA TYR A 7 -13.55 13.08 23.62
C TYR A 7 -12.26 13.34 22.83
N THR A 8 -11.41 14.26 23.33
CA THR A 8 -10.09 14.50 22.69
C THR A 8 -9.18 13.26 22.79
N ALA A 9 -9.18 12.58 23.94
CA ALA A 9 -8.42 11.35 24.13
C ALA A 9 -8.93 10.21 23.23
N MET A 10 -10.25 10.09 23.07
CA MET A 10 -10.88 9.10 22.18
C MET A 10 -10.49 9.31 20.71
N THR A 11 -10.40 10.56 20.24
CA THR A 11 -9.91 10.84 18.88
C THR A 11 -8.48 10.36 18.69
N GLY A 12 -7.59 10.65 19.64
CA GLY A 12 -6.21 10.16 19.61
C GLY A 12 -6.15 8.62 19.58
N ALA A 13 -6.91 7.96 20.45
CA ALA A 13 -6.96 6.49 20.49
C ALA A 13 -7.48 5.89 19.18
N LYS A 14 -8.53 6.46 18.59
CA LYS A 14 -9.06 6.03 17.29
C LYS A 14 -8.00 6.08 16.19
N HIS A 15 -7.27 7.19 16.11
CA HIS A 15 -6.22 7.35 15.09
C HIS A 15 -5.05 6.40 15.33
N THR A 16 -4.67 6.16 16.60
CA THR A 16 -3.65 5.16 16.94
C THR A 16 -4.07 3.75 16.52
N MET A 17 -5.34 3.39 16.69
CA MET A 17 -5.87 2.11 16.21
C MET A 17 -5.82 2.00 14.68
N GLY A 18 -6.14 3.08 13.96
CA GLY A 18 -5.99 3.13 12.50
C GLY A 18 -4.55 2.93 12.05
N GLN A 19 -3.60 3.58 12.73
CA GLN A 19 -2.17 3.39 12.45
C GLN A 19 -1.72 1.96 12.73
N LEU A 20 -2.18 1.36 13.83
CA LEU A 20 -1.88 -0.04 14.15
C LEU A 20 -2.41 -0.98 13.07
N ALA A 21 -3.59 -0.74 12.54
CA ALA A 21 -4.16 -1.52 11.43
C ALA A 21 -3.28 -1.41 10.17
N ASN A 22 -2.84 -0.20 9.78
CA ASN A 22 -1.95 0.01 8.64
C ASN A 22 -0.59 -0.65 8.86
N THR A 23 -0.01 -0.54 10.05
CA THR A 23 1.25 -1.21 10.40
C THR A 23 1.11 -2.73 10.32
N SER A 24 0.02 -3.28 10.85
CA SER A 24 -0.26 -4.72 10.76
C SER A 24 -0.41 -5.19 9.32
N HIS A 25 -1.08 -4.39 8.47
CA HIS A 25 -1.19 -4.66 7.04
C HIS A 25 0.18 -4.64 6.35
N ASN A 26 1.03 -3.65 6.66
CA ASN A 26 2.37 -3.57 6.10
C ASN A 26 3.24 -4.77 6.51
N ILE A 27 3.18 -5.17 7.79
CA ILE A 27 3.90 -6.34 8.30
C ILE A 27 3.40 -7.62 7.61
N ALA A 28 2.09 -7.79 7.47
CA ALA A 28 1.53 -8.97 6.80
C ALA A 28 1.99 -9.11 5.34
N ASN A 29 2.33 -8.00 4.69
CA ASN A 29 2.75 -7.95 3.29
C ASN A 29 4.24 -7.70 3.09
N VAL A 30 5.07 -7.72 4.15
CA VAL A 30 6.50 -7.39 4.05
C VAL A 30 7.27 -8.31 3.08
N HIS A 31 6.83 -9.55 2.91
CA HIS A 31 7.42 -10.52 1.96
C HIS A 31 6.69 -10.58 0.61
N THR A 32 5.69 -9.73 0.39
CA THR A 32 4.95 -9.69 -0.88
C THR A 32 5.76 -8.92 -1.92
N PRO A 33 6.21 -9.55 -3.02
CA PRO A 33 6.98 -8.85 -4.05
C PRO A 33 6.19 -7.69 -4.65
N GLY A 34 6.83 -6.53 -4.75
CA GLY A 34 6.21 -5.31 -5.28
C GLY A 34 5.19 -4.65 -4.36
N PHE A 35 5.06 -5.09 -3.12
CA PHE A 35 4.20 -4.43 -2.14
C PHE A 35 4.68 -3.00 -1.87
N ARG A 36 3.73 -2.10 -1.70
CA ARG A 36 3.96 -0.70 -1.32
C ARG A 36 3.38 -0.44 0.05
N GLU A 37 4.20 0.02 0.96
CA GLU A 37 3.74 0.34 2.31
C GLU A 37 2.71 1.47 2.31
N ILE A 38 1.75 1.34 3.21
CA ILE A 38 0.75 2.37 3.46
C ILE A 38 1.22 3.19 4.65
N VAL A 39 1.35 4.50 4.43
CA VAL A 39 1.74 5.46 5.47
C VAL A 39 0.60 6.43 5.73
N THR A 40 0.35 6.68 7.00
CA THR A 40 -0.63 7.67 7.45
C THR A 40 0.11 8.77 8.19
N ALA A 41 -0.05 10.01 7.79
CA ALA A 41 0.48 11.16 8.50
C ALA A 41 -0.59 11.74 9.44
N PHE A 42 -0.16 12.20 10.60
CA PHE A 42 -1.03 12.89 11.55
C PHE A 42 -0.78 14.38 11.52
N ARG A 43 -1.85 15.14 11.68
CA ARG A 43 -1.79 16.59 11.85
C ARG A 43 -2.58 16.98 13.09
N ALA A 44 -1.99 17.82 13.92
CA ALA A 44 -2.70 18.48 15.00
C ALA A 44 -3.51 19.65 14.44
N VAL A 45 -4.80 19.67 14.71
CA VAL A 45 -5.69 20.78 14.36
C VAL A 45 -6.09 21.48 15.65
N PRO A 46 -5.62 22.72 15.89
CA PRO A 46 -6.02 23.50 17.05
C PRO A 46 -7.53 23.71 17.05
N LEU A 47 -8.12 23.69 18.24
CA LEU A 47 -9.51 24.06 18.44
C LEU A 47 -9.61 25.60 18.53
N GLU A 48 -10.50 26.19 17.76
CA GLU A 48 -10.83 27.61 17.87
C GLU A 48 -12.03 27.78 18.82
N GLY A 49 -11.97 28.76 19.71
CA GLY A 49 -13.05 29.11 20.62
C GLY A 49 -12.56 29.51 22.02
N GLU A 50 -13.44 30.10 22.83
CA GLU A 50 -13.13 30.47 24.22
C GLU A 50 -12.65 29.24 25.01
N GLN A 51 -11.49 29.32 25.66
CA GLN A 51 -10.83 28.26 26.45
C GLN A 51 -10.35 27.06 25.60
N ALA A 52 -10.15 27.22 24.29
CA ALA A 52 -9.70 26.14 23.40
C ALA A 52 -8.19 26.14 23.14
N ASP A 53 -7.46 27.19 23.52
CA ASP A 53 -6.06 27.48 23.14
C ASP A 53 -5.04 26.38 23.52
N SER A 54 -5.39 25.48 24.43
CA SER A 54 -4.52 24.39 24.87
C SER A 54 -4.92 23.02 24.31
N ARG A 55 -5.88 22.97 23.39
CA ARG A 55 -6.43 21.71 22.87
C ARG A 55 -6.29 21.62 21.36
N ALA A 56 -5.89 20.44 20.91
CA ALA A 56 -5.84 20.12 19.49
C ALA A 56 -6.45 18.73 19.25
N PHE A 57 -7.20 18.60 18.17
CA PHE A 57 -7.60 17.29 17.67
C PHE A 57 -6.48 16.71 16.80
N VAL A 58 -6.34 15.41 16.88
CA VAL A 58 -5.54 14.67 15.91
C VAL A 58 -6.42 14.37 14.70
N VAL A 59 -5.95 14.76 13.52
CA VAL A 59 -6.57 14.42 12.26
C VAL A 59 -5.54 13.65 11.44
N ASP A 60 -5.94 12.49 10.93
CA ASP A 60 -5.11 11.74 9.99
C ASP A 60 -5.33 12.26 8.56
N SER A 61 -4.29 12.26 7.78
CA SER A 61 -4.40 12.31 6.33
C SER A 61 -4.83 10.94 5.82
N SER A 62 -5.51 10.92 4.67
CA SER A 62 -5.84 9.65 4.02
C SER A 62 -4.60 8.77 3.88
N PRO A 63 -4.71 7.45 4.17
CA PRO A 63 -3.61 6.53 3.95
C PRO A 63 -3.12 6.62 2.50
N THR A 64 -1.82 6.78 2.34
CA THR A 64 -1.20 6.92 1.01
C THR A 64 -0.13 5.85 0.85
N ALA A 65 -0.11 5.20 -0.32
CA ALA A 65 0.95 4.27 -0.66
C ALA A 65 2.24 5.02 -0.98
N MET A 66 3.34 4.58 -0.41
CA MET A 66 4.67 5.11 -0.71
C MET A 66 5.17 4.50 -2.02
N PHE A 67 5.57 5.35 -2.98
CA PHE A 67 6.06 4.91 -4.29
C PHE A 67 7.58 4.81 -4.37
N ASN A 68 8.31 5.09 -3.29
CA ASN A 68 9.75 4.89 -3.27
C ASN A 68 10.10 3.41 -3.56
N PRO A 69 11.07 3.13 -4.44
CA PRO A 69 11.50 1.78 -4.72
C PRO A 69 12.14 1.16 -3.47
N GLY A 70 11.77 -0.09 -3.19
CA GLY A 70 12.45 -0.92 -2.18
C GLY A 70 13.75 -1.52 -2.71
N PRO A 71 14.50 -2.22 -1.87
CA PRO A 71 15.68 -2.94 -2.31
C PRO A 71 15.30 -4.02 -3.33
N VAL A 72 16.16 -4.18 -4.34
CA VAL A 72 16.02 -5.27 -5.32
C VAL A 72 16.86 -6.45 -4.84
N GLU A 73 16.21 -7.59 -4.67
CA GLU A 73 16.85 -8.85 -4.32
C GLU A 73 17.13 -9.65 -5.60
N THR A 74 18.35 -10.18 -5.71
CA THR A 74 18.69 -11.08 -6.80
C THR A 74 18.24 -12.49 -6.43
N THR A 75 17.46 -13.11 -7.33
CA THR A 75 17.03 -14.50 -7.22
C THR A 75 17.68 -15.33 -8.31
N ASP A 76 17.73 -16.66 -8.14
CA ASP A 76 18.22 -17.57 -9.16
C ASP A 76 17.14 -17.98 -10.18
N ASN A 77 15.95 -17.39 -10.10
CA ASN A 77 14.84 -17.70 -10.98
C ASN A 77 14.86 -16.78 -12.21
N PRO A 78 14.98 -17.31 -13.44
CA PRO A 78 15.02 -16.52 -14.66
C PRO A 78 13.69 -15.78 -14.99
N PHE A 79 12.61 -16.11 -14.29
CA PHE A 79 11.30 -15.48 -14.46
C PHE A 79 10.95 -14.47 -13.37
N ASP A 80 11.91 -14.13 -12.51
CA ASP A 80 11.75 -13.06 -11.55
C ASP A 80 12.30 -11.74 -12.13
N PHE A 81 11.44 -10.75 -12.29
CA PHE A 81 11.78 -9.46 -12.89
C PHE A 81 11.55 -8.32 -11.89
N ALA A 82 12.47 -7.37 -11.88
CA ALA A 82 12.32 -6.14 -11.11
C ALA A 82 12.33 -4.93 -12.06
N ILE A 83 11.40 -4.01 -11.86
CA ILE A 83 11.38 -2.74 -12.60
C ILE A 83 12.36 -1.78 -11.93
N SER A 84 13.35 -1.31 -12.69
CA SER A 84 14.25 -0.23 -12.28
C SER A 84 13.60 1.11 -12.63
N GLY A 85 13.30 1.92 -11.62
CA GLY A 85 12.62 3.21 -11.80
C GLY A 85 11.10 3.12 -11.60
N ASP A 86 10.39 4.09 -12.18
CA ASP A 86 8.93 4.17 -12.12
C ASP A 86 8.31 3.29 -13.20
N GLY A 87 7.19 2.65 -12.87
CA GLY A 87 6.45 1.82 -13.81
C GLY A 87 5.75 0.64 -13.15
N PHE A 88 4.97 -0.08 -13.95
CA PHE A 88 4.22 -1.26 -13.54
C PHE A 88 4.21 -2.26 -14.68
N PHE A 89 4.09 -3.53 -14.35
CA PHE A 89 3.76 -4.57 -15.32
C PHE A 89 2.26 -4.49 -15.63
N ALA A 90 1.91 -4.48 -16.91
CA ALA A 90 0.53 -4.63 -17.35
C ALA A 90 0.16 -6.12 -17.31
N VAL A 91 -1.01 -6.39 -16.76
CA VAL A 91 -1.52 -7.76 -16.63
C VAL A 91 -3.00 -7.81 -17.03
N ARG A 92 -3.42 -8.94 -17.55
CA ARG A 92 -4.80 -9.20 -17.91
C ARG A 92 -5.42 -10.15 -16.90
N ARG A 93 -6.54 -9.73 -16.33
CA ARG A 93 -7.32 -10.57 -15.41
C ARG A 93 -8.16 -11.59 -16.17
N PRO A 94 -8.68 -12.62 -15.50
CA PRO A 94 -9.56 -13.62 -16.11
C PRO A 94 -10.85 -13.03 -16.73
N ASP A 95 -11.30 -11.88 -16.20
CA ASP A 95 -12.45 -11.13 -16.73
C ASP A 95 -12.14 -10.32 -18.00
N GLY A 96 -10.89 -10.37 -18.48
CA GLY A 96 -10.40 -9.61 -19.62
C GLY A 96 -9.97 -8.18 -19.31
N SER A 97 -10.16 -7.69 -18.08
CA SER A 97 -9.75 -6.35 -17.66
C SER A 97 -8.24 -6.25 -17.52
N GLU A 98 -7.70 -5.09 -17.90
CA GLU A 98 -6.30 -4.75 -17.67
C GLU A 98 -6.08 -4.25 -16.24
N ALA A 99 -4.98 -4.64 -15.64
CA ALA A 99 -4.54 -4.19 -14.34
C ALA A 99 -3.03 -3.98 -14.34
N TYR A 100 -2.54 -3.28 -13.33
CA TYR A 100 -1.13 -2.95 -13.19
C TYR A 100 -0.60 -3.49 -11.87
N THR A 101 0.61 -4.06 -11.92
CA THR A 101 1.25 -4.63 -10.74
C THR A 101 2.75 -4.37 -10.75
N ARG A 102 3.35 -4.36 -9.56
CA ARG A 102 4.80 -4.37 -9.40
C ARG A 102 5.36 -5.76 -9.02
N ASN A 103 4.48 -6.73 -8.85
CA ASN A 103 4.91 -8.09 -8.61
C ASN A 103 5.54 -8.65 -9.89
N GLY A 104 6.85 -8.87 -9.86
CA GLY A 104 7.62 -9.42 -10.97
C GLY A 104 7.94 -10.90 -10.85
N ARG A 105 7.33 -11.61 -9.91
CA ARG A 105 7.47 -13.05 -9.79
C ARG A 105 6.53 -13.73 -10.76
N PHE A 106 7.07 -14.09 -11.93
CA PHE A 106 6.33 -14.75 -13.00
C PHE A 106 6.60 -16.23 -13.05
N PHE A 107 5.72 -16.96 -13.70
CA PHE A 107 5.96 -18.34 -14.10
C PHE A 107 5.43 -18.54 -15.52
N ARG A 108 6.01 -19.50 -16.22
CA ARG A 108 5.59 -19.88 -17.56
C ARG A 108 4.64 -21.06 -17.48
N ASP A 109 3.47 -20.92 -18.11
CA ASP A 109 2.52 -22.02 -18.22
C ASP A 109 2.88 -23.01 -19.34
N GLU A 110 2.08 -24.07 -19.50
CA GLU A 110 2.28 -25.10 -20.54
C GLU A 110 2.19 -24.54 -21.96
N ASN A 111 1.49 -23.44 -22.16
CA ASN A 111 1.34 -22.75 -23.45
C ASN A 111 2.48 -21.76 -23.73
N GLY A 112 3.41 -21.58 -22.80
CA GLY A 112 4.51 -20.63 -22.92
C GLY A 112 4.19 -19.22 -22.47
N LEU A 113 2.99 -18.95 -21.95
CA LEU A 113 2.58 -17.63 -21.48
C LEU A 113 3.12 -17.32 -20.08
N LEU A 114 3.54 -16.08 -19.88
CA LEU A 114 3.93 -15.60 -18.56
C LEU A 114 2.71 -15.21 -17.73
N LYS A 115 2.64 -15.72 -16.52
CA LYS A 115 1.53 -15.50 -15.58
C LYS A 115 2.02 -15.11 -14.20
N ILE A 116 1.15 -14.42 -13.46
CA ILE A 116 1.26 -14.15 -12.03
C ILE A 116 0.12 -14.90 -11.32
N GLY A 117 0.47 -15.79 -10.37
CA GLY A 117 -0.57 -16.61 -9.75
C GLY A 117 -1.23 -17.55 -10.76
N ARG A 118 -2.46 -17.96 -10.52
CA ARG A 118 -3.11 -18.99 -11.35
C ARG A 118 -3.63 -18.51 -12.70
N ASP A 119 -4.18 -17.28 -12.74
CA ASP A 119 -5.05 -16.87 -13.84
C ASP A 119 -4.78 -15.46 -14.38
N ILE A 120 -3.73 -14.79 -13.92
CA ILE A 120 -3.38 -13.44 -14.34
C ILE A 120 -2.25 -13.51 -15.36
N GLN A 121 -2.52 -13.14 -16.58
CA GLN A 121 -1.56 -13.15 -17.68
C GLN A 121 -0.78 -11.83 -17.75
N VAL A 122 0.52 -11.89 -17.98
CA VAL A 122 1.33 -10.70 -18.25
C VAL A 122 1.10 -10.27 -19.69
N VAL A 123 0.88 -8.96 -19.90
CA VAL A 123 0.69 -8.38 -21.22
C VAL A 123 2.03 -7.88 -21.74
N GLY A 124 2.46 -8.39 -22.90
CA GLY A 124 3.65 -7.91 -23.58
C GLY A 124 3.40 -6.63 -24.39
N GLU A 125 4.45 -6.08 -24.98
CA GLU A 125 4.42 -4.83 -25.78
C GLU A 125 3.52 -4.94 -27.02
N GLY A 126 3.19 -6.16 -27.48
CA GLY A 126 2.25 -6.44 -28.57
C GLY A 126 0.80 -6.69 -28.14
N GLY A 127 0.50 -6.62 -26.84
CA GLY A 127 -0.84 -6.90 -26.32
C GLY A 127 -1.18 -8.40 -26.19
N GLU A 128 -0.21 -9.28 -26.40
CA GLU A 128 -0.29 -10.73 -26.23
C GLU A 128 0.51 -11.21 -25.01
#